data_9d6c272a59ba295ba51632fa832b7cfe
#
_entry.id   9d6c272a59ba295ba51632fa832b7cfe
#
_cell.length_a   1.000
_cell.length_b   1.000
_cell.length_c   1.000
_cell.angle_alpha   90.00
_cell.angle_beta   90.00
_cell.angle_gamma   90.00
#
_symmetry.space_group_name_H-M   'P 1'
#
loop_
_entity.id
_entity.type
_entity.pdbx_description
1 polymer ?
#
loop_
_entity_poly.entity_id
_entity_poly.type
_entity_poly.pdbx_seq_one_letter_code
_entity_poly.pdbx_strand_id
1 'polypeptide(L)'
;VSSDDDLDWDEDVRLAVYRSFATRGRPPGAPELADAANGSLAVAKQALHRMADPGWLWLDDREHVALAAPFAAIPLGFSVMGERTLWWGGCAWDSFAIPHVVADEPEVLVATRCPGCGEPSALVVRRDRPPEATLVAYFPGSPAGPADRRARQRLYCGESCVDSPGEVLDLPTLWFLAKDWYTGCLEPGYRPRGPAQAAEYFAAAGFTGASSSRGVPKRRKAEG
;
A
#
# COMPACT_ATOMS: atom_id res chain seq x y z
N VAL A 1 5.98 16.95 -23.39
CA VAL A 1 5.37 15.87 -24.19
C VAL A 1 6.35 14.71 -24.11
N SER A 2 6.03 13.68 -23.32
CA SER A 2 6.82 12.44 -23.28
C SER A 2 6.73 11.75 -24.64
N SER A 3 7.84 11.20 -25.12
CA SER A 3 7.84 10.35 -26.31
C SER A 3 7.18 8.99 -25.98
N ASP A 4 6.71 8.25 -26.99
CA ASP A 4 6.17 6.90 -26.78
C ASP A 4 7.23 5.98 -26.15
N ASP A 5 8.51 6.14 -26.50
CA ASP A 5 9.64 5.43 -25.90
C ASP A 5 9.79 5.70 -24.39
N ASP A 6 9.55 6.94 -23.94
CA ASP A 6 9.61 7.28 -22.50
C ASP A 6 8.52 6.54 -21.70
N LEU A 7 7.35 6.32 -22.28
CA LEU A 7 6.25 5.60 -21.64
C LEU A 7 6.53 4.10 -21.52
N ASP A 8 7.18 3.49 -22.49
CA ASP A 8 7.55 2.08 -22.46
C ASP A 8 8.64 1.84 -21.40
N TRP A 9 9.63 2.70 -21.27
CA TRP A 9 10.68 2.56 -20.26
C TRP A 9 10.19 2.83 -18.84
N ASP A 10 9.24 3.75 -18.66
CA ASP A 10 8.59 3.96 -17.37
C ASP A 10 7.88 2.67 -16.90
N GLU A 11 7.27 1.96 -17.83
CA GLU A 11 6.59 0.70 -17.54
C GLU A 11 7.56 -0.42 -17.15
N ASP A 12 8.67 -0.58 -17.86
CA ASP A 12 9.68 -1.59 -17.55
C ASP A 12 10.35 -1.31 -16.20
N VAL A 13 10.69 -0.05 -15.91
CA VAL A 13 11.22 0.36 -14.62
C VAL A 13 10.20 0.14 -13.50
N ARG A 14 8.92 0.46 -13.75
CA ARG A 14 7.84 0.19 -12.80
C ARG A 14 7.73 -1.30 -12.47
N LEU A 15 7.69 -2.14 -13.50
CA LEU A 15 7.62 -3.59 -13.33
C LEU A 15 8.84 -4.13 -12.58
N ALA A 16 10.05 -3.65 -12.88
CA ALA A 16 11.26 -4.03 -12.18
C ALA A 16 11.16 -3.70 -10.68
N VAL A 17 10.67 -2.49 -10.34
CA VAL A 17 10.46 -2.08 -8.94
C VAL A 17 9.46 -2.98 -8.24
N TYR A 18 8.24 -3.12 -8.77
CA TYR A 18 7.16 -3.87 -8.12
C TYR A 18 7.48 -5.36 -8.00
N ARG A 19 8.02 -5.98 -9.07
CA ARG A 19 8.41 -7.40 -9.06
C ARG A 19 9.57 -7.69 -8.13
N SER A 20 10.54 -6.77 -8.03
CA SER A 20 11.63 -6.90 -7.06
C SER A 20 11.10 -6.91 -5.62
N PHE A 21 10.20 -5.99 -5.29
CA PHE A 21 9.54 -6.00 -3.97
C PHE A 21 8.76 -7.30 -3.76
N ALA A 22 7.93 -7.71 -4.70
CA ALA A 22 7.11 -8.90 -4.57
C ALA A 22 7.94 -10.16 -4.30
N THR A 23 9.08 -10.33 -4.97
CA THR A 23 9.91 -11.54 -4.90
C THR A 23 11.00 -11.49 -3.84
N ARG A 24 11.51 -10.29 -3.49
CA ARG A 24 12.69 -10.12 -2.63
C ARG A 24 12.47 -9.22 -1.41
N GLY A 25 11.29 -8.64 -1.25
CA GLY A 25 10.95 -7.73 -0.16
C GLY A 25 11.69 -6.38 -0.19
N ARG A 26 12.39 -6.05 -1.29
CA ARG A 26 13.19 -4.84 -1.43
C ARG A 26 13.18 -4.29 -2.85
N PRO A 27 13.46 -3.00 -3.06
CA PRO A 27 13.57 -2.44 -4.40
C PRO A 27 14.77 -3.00 -5.17
N PRO A 28 14.78 -2.89 -6.51
CA PRO A 28 15.93 -3.25 -7.33
C PRO A 28 17.12 -2.35 -7.04
N GLY A 29 18.33 -2.89 -7.22
CA GLY A 29 19.57 -2.12 -7.18
C GLY A 29 19.83 -1.34 -8.48
N ALA A 30 20.87 -0.50 -8.47
CA ALA A 30 21.23 0.32 -9.62
C ALA A 30 21.47 -0.47 -10.92
N PRO A 31 22.16 -1.64 -10.89
CA PRO A 31 22.31 -2.45 -12.11
C PRO A 31 20.97 -2.93 -12.68
N GLU A 32 20.09 -3.44 -11.83
CA GLU A 32 18.77 -3.95 -12.23
C GLU A 32 17.86 -2.85 -12.77
N LEU A 33 17.94 -1.64 -12.21
CA LEU A 33 17.26 -0.46 -12.72
C LEU A 33 17.82 -0.04 -14.09
N ALA A 34 19.13 -0.06 -14.26
CA ALA A 34 19.76 0.24 -15.54
C ALA A 34 19.32 -0.75 -16.62
N ASP A 35 19.31 -2.04 -16.29
CA ASP A 35 18.87 -3.10 -17.21
C ASP A 35 17.42 -2.88 -17.65
N ALA A 36 16.53 -2.52 -16.72
CA ALA A 36 15.13 -2.19 -17.03
C ALA A 36 14.95 -0.94 -17.91
N ALA A 37 15.97 -0.07 -17.99
CA ALA A 37 16.00 1.13 -18.80
C ALA A 37 17.04 1.03 -19.93
N ASN A 38 17.14 -0.12 -20.59
CA ASN A 38 18.03 -0.40 -21.72
C ASN A 38 19.50 -0.01 -21.47
N GLY A 39 20.01 -0.33 -20.27
CA GLY A 39 21.39 -0.11 -19.85
C GLY A 39 21.68 1.28 -19.28
N SER A 40 20.69 2.15 -19.10
CA SER A 40 20.89 3.52 -18.63
C SER A 40 20.28 3.77 -17.24
N LEU A 41 21.10 3.84 -16.20
CA LEU A 41 20.66 4.24 -14.87
C LEU A 41 20.09 5.68 -14.83
N ALA A 42 20.59 6.57 -15.67
CA ALA A 42 20.07 7.94 -15.76
C ALA A 42 18.62 7.97 -16.28
N VAL A 43 18.32 7.15 -17.28
CA VAL A 43 16.96 6.99 -17.82
C VAL A 43 16.05 6.36 -16.76
N ALA A 44 16.52 5.30 -16.07
CA ALA A 44 15.76 4.67 -14.99
C ALA A 44 15.41 5.67 -13.87
N LYS A 45 16.34 6.51 -13.45
CA LYS A 45 16.09 7.56 -12.45
C LYS A 45 15.06 8.56 -12.92
N GLN A 46 15.10 9.00 -14.17
CA GLN A 46 14.07 9.89 -14.74
C GLN A 46 12.70 9.22 -14.71
N ALA A 47 12.59 7.94 -15.07
CA ALA A 47 11.36 7.17 -14.97
C ALA A 47 10.83 7.11 -13.51
N LEU A 48 11.71 6.87 -12.53
CA LEU A 48 11.34 6.90 -11.12
C LEU A 48 10.78 8.26 -10.69
N HIS A 49 11.40 9.36 -11.10
CA HIS A 49 10.89 10.72 -10.82
C HIS A 49 9.51 10.97 -11.45
N ARG A 50 9.31 10.59 -12.73
CA ARG A 50 7.99 10.72 -13.39
C ARG A 50 6.88 9.94 -12.66
N MET A 51 7.22 8.79 -12.06
CA MET A 51 6.28 8.02 -11.24
C MET A 51 6.09 8.60 -9.82
N ALA A 52 7.08 9.28 -9.28
CA ALA A 52 7.00 9.90 -7.95
C ALA A 52 6.12 11.15 -7.95
N ASP A 53 6.13 11.95 -9.00
CA ASP A 53 5.34 13.19 -9.13
C ASP A 53 3.84 12.97 -8.91
N PRO A 54 3.16 12.00 -9.56
CA PRO A 54 1.77 11.67 -9.27
C PRO A 54 1.57 10.87 -7.98
N GLY A 55 2.65 10.53 -7.25
CA GLY A 55 2.61 9.80 -5.99
C GLY A 55 2.39 8.28 -6.15
N TRP A 56 2.79 7.69 -7.25
CA TRP A 56 2.72 6.23 -7.46
C TRP A 56 3.76 5.49 -6.62
N LEU A 57 4.93 6.11 -6.46
CA LEU A 57 5.98 5.66 -5.55
C LEU A 57 6.59 6.84 -4.79
N TRP A 58 7.43 6.57 -3.81
CA TRP A 58 8.21 7.58 -3.10
C TRP A 58 9.68 7.27 -3.18
N LEU A 59 10.45 8.34 -3.37
CA LEU A 59 11.90 8.32 -3.30
C LEU A 59 12.35 8.92 -1.96
N ASP A 60 13.43 8.37 -1.41
CA ASP A 60 14.13 8.97 -0.27
C ASP A 60 15.01 10.16 -0.72
N ASP A 61 15.68 10.80 0.25
CA ASP A 61 16.58 11.93 0.00
C ASP A 61 17.80 11.57 -0.88
N ARG A 62 18.04 10.27 -1.12
CA ARG A 62 19.09 9.75 -1.99
C ARG A 62 18.54 9.25 -3.33
N GLU A 63 17.31 9.57 -3.65
CA GLU A 63 16.60 9.12 -4.85
C GLU A 63 16.43 7.60 -4.96
N HIS A 64 16.45 6.87 -3.84
CA HIS A 64 16.11 5.46 -3.81
C HIS A 64 14.61 5.28 -3.58
N VAL A 65 14.06 4.20 -4.13
CA VAL A 65 12.65 3.86 -3.91
C VAL A 65 12.43 3.48 -2.45
N ALA A 66 11.77 4.37 -1.70
CA ALA A 66 11.39 4.16 -0.31
C ALA A 66 10.05 3.43 -0.16
N LEU A 67 9.13 3.64 -1.12
CA LEU A 67 7.82 2.99 -1.12
C LEU A 67 7.29 2.86 -2.55
N ALA A 68 6.78 1.68 -2.87
CA ALA A 68 5.94 1.38 -4.03
C ALA A 68 4.76 0.54 -3.52
N ALA A 69 3.67 1.21 -3.15
CA ALA A 69 2.56 0.57 -2.43
C ALA A 69 2.01 -0.67 -3.17
N PRO A 70 1.81 -1.80 -2.46
CA PRO A 70 1.73 -1.94 -1.00
C PRO A 70 3.07 -2.14 -0.26
N PHE A 71 4.20 -2.13 -0.94
CA PHE A 71 5.52 -2.43 -0.39
C PHE A 71 6.27 -1.18 0.05
N ALA A 72 7.07 -1.31 1.12
CA ALA A 72 8.01 -0.30 1.55
C ALA A 72 9.44 -0.87 1.65
N ALA A 73 10.44 -0.03 1.38
CA ALA A 73 11.85 -0.36 1.58
C ALA A 73 12.33 -0.07 3.00
N ILE A 74 11.52 0.67 3.77
CA ILE A 74 11.81 1.12 5.12
C ILE A 74 10.74 0.61 6.10
N PRO A 75 11.09 0.38 7.38
CA PRO A 75 10.14 -0.10 8.38
C PRO A 75 9.17 1.02 8.78
N LEU A 76 7.95 0.98 8.28
CA LEU A 76 6.87 1.92 8.61
C LEU A 76 5.93 1.40 9.72
N GLY A 77 6.40 0.41 10.50
CA GLY A 77 5.72 -0.14 11.66
C GLY A 77 4.89 -1.40 11.39
N PHE A 78 5.02 -1.97 10.19
CA PHE A 78 4.46 -3.28 9.84
C PHE A 78 5.54 -4.16 9.23
N SER A 79 5.71 -5.37 9.77
CA SER A 79 6.41 -6.45 9.09
C SER A 79 5.39 -7.47 8.59
N VAL A 80 5.54 -7.88 7.34
CA VAL A 80 4.65 -8.83 6.67
C VAL A 80 5.51 -10.01 6.24
N MET A 81 5.31 -11.16 6.88
CA MET A 81 6.13 -12.34 6.66
C MET A 81 5.32 -13.40 5.91
N GLY A 82 5.74 -13.73 4.71
CA GLY A 82 5.29 -14.88 3.96
C GLY A 82 6.12 -16.12 4.28
N GLU A 83 5.94 -17.18 3.50
CA GLU A 83 6.72 -18.42 3.65
C GLU A 83 8.20 -18.19 3.27
N ARG A 84 8.46 -17.40 2.23
CA ARG A 84 9.78 -17.19 1.64
C ARG A 84 10.31 -15.77 1.74
N THR A 85 9.44 -14.81 1.90
CA THR A 85 9.81 -13.40 1.80
C THR A 85 9.27 -12.59 2.96
N LEU A 86 10.09 -11.65 3.45
CA LEU A 86 9.71 -10.64 4.41
C LEU A 86 9.56 -9.29 3.70
N TRP A 87 8.42 -8.64 3.90
CA TRP A 87 8.16 -7.29 3.42
C TRP A 87 7.96 -6.31 4.58
N TRP A 88 8.22 -5.05 4.31
CA TRP A 88 7.66 -3.96 5.09
C TRP A 88 6.36 -3.49 4.43
N GLY A 89 5.28 -3.45 5.17
CA GLY A 89 4.03 -2.83 4.73
C GLY A 89 4.07 -1.32 4.90
N GLY A 90 3.54 -0.58 3.93
CA GLY A 90 3.47 0.89 4.00
C GLY A 90 2.54 1.40 5.10
N CYS A 91 1.45 0.66 5.38
CA CYS A 91 0.45 0.96 6.40
C CYS A 91 -0.40 -0.30 6.69
N ALA A 92 -1.43 -0.19 7.52
CA ALA A 92 -2.37 -1.29 7.77
C ALA A 92 -3.02 -1.81 6.48
N TRP A 93 -3.49 -0.90 5.63
CA TRP A 93 -4.09 -1.23 4.33
C TRP A 93 -3.11 -1.96 3.40
N ASP A 94 -1.93 -1.40 3.23
CA ASP A 94 -0.88 -1.97 2.38
C ASP A 94 -0.48 -3.37 2.85
N SER A 95 -0.35 -3.56 4.17
CA SER A 95 0.01 -4.85 4.77
C SER A 95 -1.03 -5.93 4.50
N PHE A 96 -2.32 -5.58 4.50
CA PHE A 96 -3.42 -6.49 4.19
C PHE A 96 -3.52 -6.80 2.70
N ALA A 97 -3.02 -5.92 1.84
CA ALA A 97 -3.05 -6.12 0.39
C ALA A 97 -1.98 -7.11 -0.11
N ILE A 98 -0.84 -7.27 0.59
CA ILE A 98 0.28 -8.08 0.13
C ILE A 98 -0.11 -9.52 -0.26
N PRO A 99 -0.87 -10.31 0.54
CA PRO A 99 -1.24 -11.67 0.15
C PRO A 99 -2.18 -11.73 -1.07
N HIS A 100 -2.83 -10.62 -1.43
CA HIS A 100 -3.66 -10.54 -2.63
C HIS A 100 -2.85 -10.18 -3.88
N VAL A 101 -1.69 -9.56 -3.71
CA VAL A 101 -0.79 -9.13 -4.78
C VAL A 101 0.23 -10.22 -5.12
N VAL A 102 0.83 -10.86 -4.09
CA VAL A 102 1.91 -11.85 -4.28
C VAL A 102 1.29 -13.23 -4.43
N ALA A 103 1.20 -13.72 -5.67
CA ALA A 103 0.45 -14.94 -6.00
C ALA A 103 0.92 -16.19 -5.22
N ASP A 104 2.22 -16.34 -5.00
CA ASP A 104 2.82 -17.50 -4.34
C ASP A 104 2.75 -17.44 -2.81
N GLU A 105 2.23 -16.36 -2.24
CA GLU A 105 2.12 -16.14 -0.79
C GLU A 105 0.65 -15.85 -0.41
N PRO A 106 -0.23 -16.86 -0.45
CA PRO A 106 -1.67 -16.68 -0.20
C PRO A 106 -2.00 -16.38 1.27
N GLU A 107 -1.03 -16.55 2.16
CA GLU A 107 -1.11 -16.33 3.59
C GLU A 107 0.15 -15.63 4.07
N VAL A 108 0.02 -14.61 4.92
CA VAL A 108 1.13 -13.89 5.52
C VAL A 108 0.87 -13.62 7.00
N LEU A 109 1.93 -13.55 7.79
CA LEU A 109 1.88 -13.05 9.16
C LEU A 109 2.17 -11.55 9.16
N VAL A 110 1.20 -10.76 9.56
CA VAL A 110 1.34 -9.30 9.74
C VAL A 110 1.62 -9.03 11.22
N ALA A 111 2.77 -8.44 11.51
CA ALA A 111 3.15 -8.04 12.85
C ALA A 111 3.33 -6.52 12.95
N THR A 112 2.85 -5.96 14.06
CA THR A 112 2.89 -4.53 14.36
C THR A 112 2.83 -4.29 15.87
N ARG A 113 2.77 -3.02 16.26
CA ARG A 113 2.57 -2.58 17.65
C ARG A 113 1.42 -1.58 17.71
N CYS A 114 0.55 -1.73 18.69
CA CYS A 114 -0.52 -0.76 18.94
C CYS A 114 0.08 0.60 19.29
N PRO A 115 -0.24 1.68 18.57
CA PRO A 115 0.31 3.00 18.89
C PRO A 115 -0.19 3.56 20.23
N GLY A 116 -1.40 3.15 20.67
CA GLY A 116 -1.98 3.68 21.90
C GLY A 116 -1.40 3.06 23.16
N CYS A 117 -1.24 1.73 23.22
CA CYS A 117 -0.76 1.04 24.44
C CYS A 117 0.61 0.38 24.29
N GLY A 118 1.20 0.37 23.07
CA GLY A 118 2.49 -0.27 22.82
C GLY A 118 2.46 -1.80 22.73
N GLU A 119 1.30 -2.44 22.92
CA GLU A 119 1.17 -3.89 22.88
C GLU A 119 1.53 -4.45 21.50
N PRO A 120 2.43 -5.45 21.41
CA PRO A 120 2.74 -6.12 20.17
C PRO A 120 1.55 -6.97 19.71
N SER A 121 1.28 -6.97 18.42
CA SER A 121 0.23 -7.76 17.81
C SER A 121 0.73 -8.45 16.56
N ALA A 122 0.31 -9.68 16.36
CA ALA A 122 0.56 -10.43 15.13
C ALA A 122 -0.71 -11.19 14.75
N LEU A 123 -1.04 -11.18 13.46
CA LEU A 123 -2.21 -11.87 12.93
C LEU A 123 -1.92 -12.42 11.54
N VAL A 124 -2.58 -13.53 11.23
CA VAL A 124 -2.50 -14.14 9.90
C VAL A 124 -3.53 -13.49 8.99
N VAL A 125 -3.07 -12.95 7.87
CA VAL A 125 -3.92 -12.41 6.80
C VAL A 125 -3.89 -13.37 5.62
N ARG A 126 -5.07 -13.86 5.23
CA ARG A 126 -5.25 -14.82 4.14
C ARG A 126 -5.91 -14.15 2.94
N ARG A 127 -5.65 -14.72 1.75
CA ARG A 127 -6.29 -14.26 0.51
C ARG A 127 -7.76 -14.65 0.42
N ASP A 128 -8.15 -15.79 0.99
CA ASP A 128 -9.46 -16.40 0.81
C ASP A 128 -10.51 -15.97 1.86
N ARG A 129 -10.06 -15.44 3.01
CA ARG A 129 -10.96 -15.00 4.08
C ARG A 129 -10.34 -13.92 4.96
N PRO A 130 -11.19 -13.06 5.58
CA PRO A 130 -10.71 -12.05 6.51
C PRO A 130 -10.13 -12.68 7.78
N PRO A 131 -9.19 -12.00 8.47
CA PRO A 131 -8.64 -12.46 9.71
C PRO A 131 -9.67 -12.37 10.87
N GLU A 132 -9.62 -13.34 11.76
CA GLU A 132 -10.40 -13.37 12.99
C GLU A 132 -9.55 -12.84 14.16
N ALA A 133 -9.61 -11.52 14.40
CA ALA A 133 -8.94 -10.87 15.52
C ALA A 133 -9.73 -9.65 15.97
N THR A 134 -9.51 -9.23 17.22
CA THR A 134 -10.24 -8.10 17.84
C THR A 134 -9.61 -6.73 17.54
N LEU A 135 -8.52 -6.68 16.76
CA LEU A 135 -7.86 -5.44 16.37
C LEU A 135 -8.77 -4.58 15.51
N VAL A 136 -8.54 -3.28 15.54
CA VAL A 136 -9.21 -2.32 14.67
C VAL A 136 -8.19 -1.54 13.83
N ALA A 137 -8.57 -1.16 12.63
CA ALA A 137 -7.76 -0.33 11.75
C ALA A 137 -8.22 1.12 11.87
N TYR A 138 -7.27 2.03 12.10
CA TYR A 138 -7.53 3.46 12.19
C TYR A 138 -7.06 4.18 10.93
N PHE A 139 -7.89 5.10 10.47
CA PHE A 139 -7.63 5.97 9.32
C PHE A 139 -7.83 7.43 9.72
N PRO A 140 -6.82 8.30 9.54
CA PRO A 140 -6.89 9.68 9.95
C PRO A 140 -7.92 10.47 9.12
N GLY A 141 -8.72 11.29 9.78
CA GLY A 141 -9.75 12.08 9.14
C GLY A 141 -9.23 13.23 8.26
N SER A 142 -8.07 13.76 8.58
CA SER A 142 -7.47 14.91 7.88
C SER A 142 -5.94 14.78 7.83
N PRO A 143 -5.39 13.89 7.01
CA PRO A 143 -3.95 13.76 6.87
C PRO A 143 -3.35 14.96 6.13
N ALA A 144 -2.16 15.41 6.54
CA ALA A 144 -1.44 16.51 5.89
C ALA A 144 -0.97 16.15 4.46
N GLY A 145 -0.83 14.86 4.16
CA GLY A 145 -0.45 14.37 2.84
C GLY A 145 -0.43 12.84 2.76
N PRO A 146 -0.04 12.28 1.60
CA PRO A 146 0.00 10.81 1.41
C PRO A 146 0.94 10.10 2.39
N ALA A 147 2.10 10.71 2.71
CA ALA A 147 3.05 10.19 3.69
C ALA A 147 2.46 10.12 5.09
N ASP A 148 1.90 11.23 5.55
CA ASP A 148 1.27 11.33 6.86
C ASP A 148 0.09 10.36 6.99
N ARG A 149 -0.71 10.21 5.91
CA ARG A 149 -1.82 9.25 5.89
C ARG A 149 -1.33 7.83 6.13
N ARG A 150 -0.32 7.35 5.39
CA ARG A 150 0.21 6.01 5.55
C ARG A 150 0.84 5.80 6.92
N ALA A 151 1.62 6.76 7.41
CA ALA A 151 2.22 6.69 8.73
C ALA A 151 1.18 6.57 9.85
N ARG A 152 -0.03 7.09 9.65
CA ARG A 152 -1.12 7.07 10.64
C ARG A 152 -2.16 5.98 10.42
N GLN A 153 -2.18 5.30 9.28
CA GLN A 153 -3.07 4.14 9.07
C GLN A 153 -2.50 2.93 9.80
N ARG A 154 -2.94 2.71 11.01
CA ARG A 154 -2.37 1.75 11.97
C ARG A 154 -3.41 0.74 12.47
N LEU A 155 -2.94 -0.34 13.06
CA LEU A 155 -3.77 -1.27 13.83
C LEU A 155 -3.66 -0.95 15.32
N TYR A 156 -4.80 -0.98 15.98
CA TYR A 156 -4.93 -0.78 17.43
C TYR A 156 -5.57 -2.00 18.08
N CYS A 157 -5.30 -2.22 19.37
CA CYS A 157 -5.90 -3.33 20.14
C CYS A 157 -7.43 -3.22 20.22
N GLY A 158 -7.98 -2.02 20.08
CA GLY A 158 -9.39 -1.71 20.10
C GLY A 158 -9.62 -0.21 19.99
N GLU A 159 -10.86 0.20 19.84
CA GLU A 159 -11.23 1.61 19.71
C GLU A 159 -10.79 2.47 20.90
N SER A 160 -10.74 1.89 22.12
CA SER A 160 -10.28 2.59 23.33
C SER A 160 -8.80 2.99 23.29
N CYS A 161 -8.01 2.41 22.40
CA CYS A 161 -6.60 2.79 22.19
C CYS A 161 -6.42 3.91 21.15
N VAL A 162 -7.49 4.32 20.47
CA VAL A 162 -7.46 5.40 19.47
C VAL A 162 -7.76 6.70 20.17
N ASP A 163 -6.82 7.64 20.13
CA ASP A 163 -6.89 8.95 20.81
C ASP A 163 -7.11 10.14 19.87
N SER A 164 -7.24 9.88 18.59
CA SER A 164 -7.29 10.91 17.55
C SER A 164 -8.56 10.80 16.70
N PRO A 165 -9.09 11.92 16.18
CA PRO A 165 -10.27 11.90 15.32
C PRO A 165 -9.97 11.26 13.97
N GLY A 166 -10.77 10.25 13.60
CA GLY A 166 -10.62 9.51 12.34
C GLY A 166 -11.70 8.45 12.20
N GLU A 167 -11.55 7.61 11.20
CA GLU A 167 -12.42 6.46 10.94
C GLU A 167 -11.78 5.19 11.51
N VAL A 168 -12.59 4.39 12.19
CA VAL A 168 -12.17 3.09 12.71
C VAL A 168 -12.91 2.00 11.94
N LEU A 169 -12.17 1.05 11.40
CA LEU A 169 -12.70 -0.09 10.65
C LEU A 169 -12.38 -1.39 11.37
N ASP A 170 -13.31 -2.34 11.32
CA ASP A 170 -13.01 -3.73 11.68
C ASP A 170 -12.09 -4.39 10.63
N LEU A 171 -11.42 -5.46 11.01
CA LEU A 171 -10.48 -6.14 10.13
C LEU A 171 -11.14 -6.78 8.90
N PRO A 172 -12.35 -7.35 8.98
CA PRO A 172 -13.08 -7.82 7.79
C PRO A 172 -13.31 -6.71 6.76
N THR A 173 -13.68 -5.52 7.21
CA THR A 173 -13.85 -4.36 6.32
C THR A 173 -12.52 -3.91 5.70
N LEU A 174 -11.46 -3.80 6.51
CA LEU A 174 -10.12 -3.49 6.00
C LEU A 174 -9.66 -4.52 4.96
N TRP A 175 -9.81 -5.81 5.25
CA TRP A 175 -9.45 -6.90 4.35
C TRP A 175 -10.20 -6.80 3.02
N PHE A 176 -11.52 -6.60 3.08
CA PHE A 176 -12.36 -6.44 1.88
C PHE A 176 -11.90 -5.26 1.01
N LEU A 177 -11.59 -4.14 1.63
CA LEU A 177 -11.12 -2.94 0.93
C LEU A 177 -9.68 -3.09 0.38
N ALA A 178 -8.82 -3.82 1.07
CA ALA A 178 -7.44 -4.03 0.63
C ALA A 178 -7.33 -5.06 -0.51
N LYS A 179 -8.27 -6.03 -0.54
CA LYS A 179 -8.24 -7.21 -1.41
C LYS A 179 -8.00 -6.90 -2.89
N ASP A 180 -8.74 -5.97 -3.46
CA ASP A 180 -8.71 -5.70 -4.89
C ASP A 180 -8.06 -4.34 -5.22
N TRP A 181 -7.55 -3.63 -4.21
CA TRP A 181 -7.04 -2.26 -4.39
C TRP A 181 -5.82 -2.19 -5.30
N TYR A 182 -4.91 -3.15 -5.19
CA TYR A 182 -3.67 -3.21 -5.97
C TYR A 182 -3.69 -4.28 -7.07
N THR A 183 -4.86 -4.79 -7.43
CA THR A 183 -4.99 -5.81 -8.48
C THR A 183 -4.30 -5.38 -9.76
N GLY A 184 -3.42 -6.23 -10.29
CA GLY A 184 -2.67 -6.00 -11.50
C GLY A 184 -1.38 -5.18 -11.33
N CYS A 185 -1.01 -4.75 -10.11
CA CYS A 185 0.18 -3.89 -9.95
C CYS A 185 1.51 -4.57 -10.35
N LEU A 186 1.54 -5.89 -10.46
CA LEU A 186 2.67 -6.66 -10.98
C LEU A 186 2.59 -6.93 -12.49
N GLU A 187 1.50 -6.51 -13.14
CA GLU A 187 1.21 -6.76 -14.54
C GLU A 187 1.46 -5.52 -15.39
N PRO A 188 1.74 -5.68 -16.69
CA PRO A 188 1.83 -4.57 -17.62
C PRO A 188 0.54 -3.75 -17.69
N GLY A 189 0.66 -2.45 -17.89
CA GLY A 189 -0.47 -1.54 -18.07
C GLY A 189 -1.18 -1.11 -16.79
N TYR A 190 -0.73 -1.54 -15.60
CA TYR A 190 -1.31 -1.08 -14.33
C TYR A 190 -1.16 0.44 -14.18
N ARG A 191 -2.24 1.05 -13.71
CA ARG A 191 -2.23 2.44 -13.26
C ARG A 191 -2.90 2.54 -11.89
N PRO A 192 -2.29 3.22 -10.92
CA PRO A 192 -2.94 3.48 -9.62
C PRO A 192 -4.26 4.21 -9.82
N ARG A 193 -5.24 3.89 -8.98
CA ARG A 193 -6.57 4.51 -9.06
C ARG A 193 -6.49 6.00 -8.81
N GLY A 194 -7.02 6.78 -9.74
CA GLY A 194 -7.25 8.21 -9.56
C GLY A 194 -8.41 8.49 -8.58
N PRO A 195 -8.62 9.78 -8.18
CA PRO A 195 -9.64 10.13 -7.20
C PRO A 195 -11.06 9.66 -7.54
N ALA A 196 -11.47 9.74 -8.81
CA ALA A 196 -12.79 9.28 -9.26
C ALA A 196 -12.94 7.76 -9.12
N GLN A 197 -11.97 7.00 -9.62
CA GLN A 197 -11.96 5.53 -9.51
C GLN A 197 -11.90 5.07 -8.04
N ALA A 198 -11.17 5.79 -7.18
CA ALA A 198 -11.16 5.53 -5.76
C ALA A 198 -12.53 5.73 -5.12
N ALA A 199 -13.23 6.83 -5.48
CA ALA A 199 -14.57 7.10 -5.00
C ALA A 199 -15.57 6.02 -5.44
N GLU A 200 -15.51 5.57 -6.70
CA GLU A 200 -16.33 4.47 -7.22
C GLU A 200 -16.04 3.15 -6.47
N TYR A 201 -14.77 2.83 -6.25
CA TYR A 201 -14.36 1.64 -5.50
C TYR A 201 -14.95 1.64 -4.08
N PHE A 202 -14.84 2.76 -3.37
CA PHE A 202 -15.39 2.89 -2.03
C PHE A 202 -16.92 2.85 -2.03
N ALA A 203 -17.58 3.48 -2.99
CA ALA A 203 -19.04 3.44 -3.12
C ALA A 203 -19.54 2.00 -3.36
N ALA A 204 -18.86 1.24 -4.22
CA ALA A 204 -19.17 -0.17 -4.46
C ALA A 204 -19.00 -1.04 -3.20
N ALA A 205 -18.07 -0.69 -2.33
CA ALA A 205 -17.88 -1.34 -1.03
C ALA A 205 -18.84 -0.86 0.08
N GLY A 206 -19.83 -0.03 -0.25
CA GLY A 206 -20.84 0.47 0.70
C GLY A 206 -20.39 1.69 1.51
N PHE A 207 -19.30 2.33 1.12
CA PHE A 207 -18.83 3.57 1.74
C PHE A 207 -19.34 4.78 0.96
N THR A 208 -20.03 5.71 1.63
CA THR A 208 -20.51 6.96 1.02
C THR A 208 -19.93 8.15 1.75
N GLY A 209 -19.58 9.18 0.98
CA GLY A 209 -19.06 10.43 1.53
C GLY A 209 -17.55 10.47 1.61
N ALA A 210 -16.89 10.16 0.49
CA ALA A 210 -15.56 10.70 0.27
C ALA A 210 -15.69 12.22 0.33
N SER A 211 -15.37 12.83 1.47
CA SER A 211 -15.00 14.23 1.48
C SER A 211 -13.94 14.38 0.37
N SER A 212 -14.08 15.40 -0.45
CA SER A 212 -13.30 15.71 -1.65
C SER A 212 -11.78 15.84 -1.43
N SER A 213 -11.26 15.41 -0.31
CA SER A 213 -9.87 15.38 0.08
C SER A 213 -9.49 14.04 0.74
N ARG A 214 -9.48 12.95 -0.05
CA ARG A 214 -8.63 11.78 0.21
C ARG A 214 -8.72 11.11 1.60
N GLY A 215 -9.87 11.13 2.27
CA GLY A 215 -10.18 10.33 3.47
C GLY A 215 -10.81 8.99 3.11
N VAL A 216 -10.68 7.98 3.97
CA VAL A 216 -11.52 6.78 3.89
C VAL A 216 -12.98 7.22 4.06
N PRO A 217 -13.90 6.83 3.19
CA PRO A 217 -15.31 7.23 3.30
C PRO A 217 -15.97 6.62 4.53
N LYS A 218 -16.90 7.34 5.14
CA LYS A 218 -17.70 6.82 6.24
C LYS A 218 -18.64 5.72 5.77
N ARG A 219 -18.78 4.66 6.57
CA ARG A 219 -19.74 3.58 6.33
C ARG A 219 -21.16 4.14 6.42
N ARG A 220 -22.06 3.76 5.50
CA ARG A 220 -23.48 4.06 5.67
C ARG A 220 -23.98 3.46 6.98
N LYS A 221 -24.59 4.26 7.84
CA LYS A 221 -25.39 3.70 8.95
C LYS A 221 -26.52 2.90 8.31
N ALA A 222 -26.66 1.63 8.68
CA ALA A 222 -27.86 0.89 8.38
C ALA A 222 -29.00 1.62 9.08
N GLU A 223 -29.92 2.18 8.31
CA GLU A 223 -31.20 2.66 8.84
C GLU A 223 -31.96 1.42 9.34
N GLY A 224 -32.13 1.35 10.65
CA GLY A 224 -32.89 0.31 11.33
C GLY A 224 -34.40 0.59 11.25
#